data_0e3bd60e410078f6d55acd9f8fef3586
#
_entry.id   0e3bd60e410078f6d55acd9f8fef3586
#
_cell.length_a   1.000
_cell.length_b   1.000
_cell.length_c   1.000
_cell.angle_alpha   90.00
_cell.angle_beta   90.00
_cell.angle_gamma   90.00
#
_symmetry.space_group_name_H-M   'P 1'
#
loop_
_entity.id
_entity.type
_entity.pdbx_description
1 polymer ?
#
loop_
_entity_poly.entity_id
_entity_poly.type
_entity_poly.pdbx_seq_one_letter_code
_entity_poly.pdbx_strand_id
1 'polypeptide(L)'
;FKKRVNDFKANGYESLISRKFMNQNRRKVTYDIERLLLSIDAQPEQPFNTTVWEQYNLFVQGELELYDPETGEVLNPADFTDKDGNPLVLSPATVANYLNNPKNKALRGKLHMSQWDFNNAYRPYHLRSIGEYSLSKVSLDDRDLPRPMKDGNRVKAYYAYDVVSGAVVGYAYN
;
A
#
# COMPACT_ATOMS: atom_id res chain seq x y z
N PHE A 1 6.72 28.05 28.07
CA PHE A 1 7.80 27.12 28.41
C PHE A 1 7.59 26.54 29.81
N LYS A 2 7.47 27.37 30.87
CA LYS A 2 7.30 26.93 32.28
C LYS A 2 6.17 25.92 32.49
N LYS A 3 4.99 26.12 31.83
CA LYS A 3 3.87 25.18 31.93
C LYS A 3 4.23 23.78 31.47
N ARG A 4 4.89 23.64 30.29
CA ARG A 4 5.31 22.34 29.78
C ARG A 4 6.35 21.64 30.68
N VAL A 5 7.25 22.41 31.27
CA VAL A 5 8.23 21.86 32.22
C VAL A 5 7.55 21.34 33.47
N ASN A 6 6.57 22.05 34.01
CA ASN A 6 5.81 21.59 35.17
C ASN A 6 4.94 20.38 34.86
N ASP A 7 4.31 20.34 33.67
CA ASP A 7 3.55 19.18 33.19
C ASP A 7 4.45 17.97 33.03
N PHE A 8 5.67 18.16 32.52
CA PHE A 8 6.66 17.07 32.41
C PHE A 8 7.13 16.54 33.76
N LYS A 9 7.37 17.44 34.73
CA LYS A 9 7.74 17.03 36.09
C LYS A 9 6.63 16.26 36.82
N ALA A 10 5.37 16.57 36.52
CA ALA A 10 4.22 15.92 37.12
C ALA A 10 3.85 14.58 36.43
N ASN A 11 3.89 14.52 35.10
CA ASN A 11 3.34 13.43 34.31
C ASN A 11 4.41 12.71 33.46
N GLY A 12 5.69 13.07 33.58
CA GLY A 12 6.78 12.42 32.84
C GLY A 12 6.62 12.54 31.32
N TYR A 13 7.08 11.52 30.59
CA TYR A 13 7.07 11.50 29.12
C TYR A 13 5.68 11.55 28.50
N GLU A 14 4.64 11.13 29.21
CA GLU A 14 3.26 11.18 28.73
C GLU A 14 2.79 12.62 28.42
N SER A 15 3.32 13.60 29.17
CA SER A 15 3.01 15.01 28.94
C SER A 15 3.54 15.57 27.62
N LEU A 16 4.52 14.90 27.01
CA LEU A 16 5.10 15.26 25.71
C LEU A 16 4.24 14.75 24.55
N ILE A 17 3.39 13.78 24.80
CA ILE A 17 2.47 13.26 23.80
C ILE A 17 1.36 14.28 23.59
N SER A 18 1.18 14.71 22.33
CA SER A 18 0.08 15.62 22.00
C SER A 18 -1.26 14.98 22.38
N ARG A 19 -2.12 15.69 23.09
CA ARG A 19 -3.51 15.27 23.39
C ARG A 19 -4.34 15.03 22.13
N LYS A 20 -3.86 15.46 20.97
CA LYS A 20 -4.44 15.20 19.65
C LYS A 20 -3.94 13.88 19.05
N PHE A 21 -2.88 13.29 19.62
CA PHE A 21 -2.33 12.03 19.14
C PHE A 21 -3.33 10.90 19.40
N MET A 22 -3.64 10.13 18.35
CA MET A 22 -4.64 9.04 18.36
C MET A 22 -6.07 9.48 18.77
N ASN A 23 -6.41 10.76 18.74
CA ASN A 23 -7.77 11.19 19.02
C ASN A 23 -8.69 10.84 17.84
N GLN A 24 -9.38 9.72 17.97
CA GLN A 24 -10.33 9.21 16.97
C GLN A 24 -11.73 9.84 17.10
N ASN A 25 -12.03 10.55 18.19
CA ASN A 25 -13.35 11.10 18.47
C ASN A 25 -13.83 12.16 17.46
N ARG A 26 -12.94 12.66 16.60
CA ARG A 26 -13.26 13.63 15.53
C ARG A 26 -13.19 13.02 14.13
N ARG A 27 -12.95 11.74 14.00
CA ARG A 27 -12.97 11.10 12.71
C ARG A 27 -14.40 11.00 12.22
N LYS A 28 -14.69 11.62 11.08
CA LYS A 28 -15.96 11.43 10.36
C LYS A 28 -16.01 10.05 9.70
N VAL A 29 -14.88 9.54 9.26
CA VAL A 29 -14.78 8.23 8.61
C VAL A 29 -14.49 7.19 9.68
N THR A 30 -15.49 6.39 10.03
CA THR A 30 -15.39 5.20 10.89
C THR A 30 -14.80 4.02 10.08
N TYR A 31 -14.57 2.90 10.74
CA TYR A 31 -14.09 1.68 10.07
C TYR A 31 -15.10 1.18 9.02
N ASP A 32 -16.39 1.22 9.32
CA ASP A 32 -17.45 0.74 8.40
C ASP A 32 -17.55 1.63 7.17
N ILE A 33 -17.47 2.96 7.35
CA ILE A 33 -17.40 3.91 6.24
C ILE A 33 -16.13 3.68 5.41
N GLU A 34 -14.99 3.41 6.05
CA GLU A 34 -13.72 3.08 5.40
C GLU A 34 -13.89 1.89 4.47
N ARG A 35 -14.46 0.81 5.01
CA ARG A 35 -14.71 -0.43 4.28
C ARG A 35 -15.66 -0.19 3.10
N LEU A 36 -16.72 0.56 3.32
CA LEU A 36 -17.69 0.91 2.28
C LEU A 36 -17.05 1.73 1.14
N LEU A 37 -16.29 2.78 1.47
CA LEU A 37 -15.59 3.58 0.46
C LEU A 37 -14.61 2.75 -0.37
N LEU A 38 -13.87 1.84 0.27
CA LEU A 38 -12.94 0.96 -0.43
C LEU A 38 -13.67 -0.09 -1.28
N SER A 39 -14.83 -0.58 -0.85
CA SER A 39 -15.63 -1.52 -1.65
C SER A 39 -16.23 -0.86 -2.90
N ILE A 40 -16.67 0.39 -2.80
CA ILE A 40 -17.12 1.17 -3.95
C ILE A 40 -15.93 1.41 -4.91
N ASP A 41 -14.76 1.81 -4.39
CA ASP A 41 -13.55 2.04 -5.19
C ASP A 41 -13.02 0.76 -5.88
N ALA A 42 -13.32 -0.41 -5.32
CA ALA A 42 -12.92 -1.70 -5.86
C ALA A 42 -13.81 -2.24 -6.99
N GLN A 43 -14.86 -1.52 -7.38
CA GLN A 43 -15.74 -1.93 -8.48
C GLN A 43 -14.96 -2.08 -9.79
N PRO A 44 -15.37 -3.03 -10.67
CA PRO A 44 -14.67 -3.31 -11.94
C PRO A 44 -14.55 -2.10 -12.86
N GLU A 45 -15.49 -1.16 -12.78
CA GLU A 45 -15.52 0.07 -13.56
C GLU A 45 -14.42 1.06 -13.16
N GLN A 46 -13.70 0.80 -12.08
CA GLN A 46 -12.63 1.66 -11.56
C GLN A 46 -13.09 3.13 -11.38
N PRO A 47 -14.07 3.38 -10.50
CA PRO A 47 -14.68 4.69 -10.39
C PRO A 47 -13.68 5.75 -9.94
N PHE A 48 -13.83 6.97 -10.45
CA PHE A 48 -13.09 8.12 -9.95
C PHE A 48 -13.49 8.47 -8.52
N ASN A 49 -12.63 9.16 -7.79
CA ASN A 49 -12.92 9.60 -6.40
C ASN A 49 -14.23 10.39 -6.29
N THR A 50 -14.60 11.15 -7.31
CA THR A 50 -15.87 11.88 -7.41
C THR A 50 -17.07 10.94 -7.49
N THR A 51 -16.97 9.90 -8.31
CA THR A 51 -18.01 8.88 -8.46
C THR A 51 -18.18 8.07 -7.16
N VAL A 52 -17.07 7.71 -6.50
CA VAL A 52 -17.10 7.05 -5.17
C VAL A 52 -17.82 7.95 -4.16
N TRP A 53 -17.52 9.25 -4.16
CA TRP A 53 -18.17 10.24 -3.31
C TRP A 53 -19.67 10.35 -3.59
N GLU A 54 -20.07 10.41 -4.86
CA GLU A 54 -21.48 10.49 -5.27
C GLU A 54 -22.24 9.25 -4.85
N GLN A 55 -21.73 8.05 -5.17
CA GLN A 55 -22.37 6.78 -4.80
C GLN A 55 -22.52 6.63 -3.28
N TYR A 56 -21.50 6.98 -2.51
CA TYR A 56 -21.57 6.97 -1.05
C TYR A 56 -22.68 7.90 -0.53
N ASN A 57 -22.76 9.14 -1.04
CA ASN A 57 -23.77 10.08 -0.57
C ASN A 57 -25.19 9.72 -0.99
N LEU A 58 -25.37 9.19 -2.21
CA LEU A 58 -26.66 8.63 -2.64
C LEU A 58 -27.11 7.45 -1.77
N PHE A 59 -26.16 6.58 -1.39
CA PHE A 59 -26.43 5.47 -0.50
C PHE A 59 -26.90 5.94 0.89
N VAL A 60 -26.16 6.85 1.55
CA VAL A 60 -26.57 7.33 2.89
C VAL A 60 -27.85 8.16 2.88
N GLN A 61 -28.26 8.70 1.73
CA GLN A 61 -29.55 9.38 1.51
C GLN A 61 -30.67 8.40 1.20
N GLY A 62 -30.36 7.11 0.99
CA GLY A 62 -31.34 6.08 0.66
C GLY A 62 -31.77 6.05 -0.81
N GLU A 63 -31.03 6.74 -1.68
CA GLU A 63 -31.30 6.82 -3.13
C GLU A 63 -30.57 5.72 -3.93
N LEU A 64 -29.60 5.03 -3.33
CA LEU A 64 -28.84 3.94 -3.93
C LEU A 64 -28.74 2.77 -2.95
N GLU A 65 -28.93 1.55 -3.45
CA GLU A 65 -28.66 0.34 -2.70
C GLU A 65 -27.24 -0.13 -2.93
N LEU A 66 -26.53 -0.46 -1.86
CA LEU A 66 -25.19 -1.06 -1.90
C LEU A 66 -25.21 -2.38 -1.15
N TYR A 67 -24.37 -3.30 -1.63
CA TYR A 67 -24.23 -4.64 -1.07
C TYR A 67 -22.88 -4.80 -0.38
N ASP A 68 -22.86 -5.50 0.74
CA ASP A 68 -21.61 -5.90 1.37
C ASP A 68 -20.86 -6.90 0.46
N PRO A 69 -19.62 -6.62 0.05
CA PRO A 69 -18.88 -7.47 -0.87
C PRO A 69 -18.54 -8.87 -0.29
N GLU A 70 -18.58 -9.05 1.04
CA GLU A 70 -18.25 -10.31 1.68
C GLU A 70 -19.48 -11.18 1.92
N THR A 71 -20.59 -10.55 2.36
CA THR A 71 -21.81 -11.28 2.71
C THR A 71 -22.85 -11.30 1.59
N GLY A 72 -22.78 -10.33 0.66
CA GLY A 72 -23.79 -10.11 -0.37
C GLY A 72 -25.10 -9.53 0.16
N GLU A 73 -25.16 -9.14 1.42
CA GLU A 73 -26.32 -8.54 2.03
C GLU A 73 -26.45 -7.07 1.66
N VAL A 74 -27.70 -6.57 1.57
CA VAL A 74 -27.96 -5.14 1.35
C VAL A 74 -27.56 -4.37 2.60
N LEU A 75 -26.71 -3.37 2.44
CA LEU A 75 -26.30 -2.49 3.53
C LEU A 75 -27.44 -1.56 3.91
N ASN A 76 -27.61 -1.32 5.21
CA ASN A 76 -28.64 -0.43 5.72
C ASN A 76 -28.08 1.01 5.86
N PRO A 77 -28.61 2.02 5.15
CA PRO A 77 -28.17 3.41 5.29
C PRO A 77 -28.28 3.96 6.70
N ALA A 78 -29.20 3.44 7.52
CA ALA A 78 -29.40 3.88 8.90
C ALA A 78 -28.18 3.63 9.81
N ASP A 79 -27.30 2.69 9.45
CA ASP A 79 -26.07 2.40 10.19
C ASP A 79 -24.97 3.46 9.94
N PHE A 80 -25.16 4.30 8.93
CA PHE A 80 -24.22 5.35 8.50
C PHE A 80 -24.74 6.76 8.84
N THR A 81 -25.14 6.95 10.09
CA THR A 81 -25.63 8.23 10.59
C THR A 81 -24.62 8.90 11.50
N ASP A 82 -24.77 10.21 11.69
CA ASP A 82 -24.02 10.96 12.67
C ASP A 82 -24.63 10.79 14.09
N LYS A 83 -24.07 11.52 15.08
CA LYS A 83 -24.53 11.46 16.47
C LYS A 83 -25.95 11.96 16.67
N ASP A 84 -26.43 12.76 15.74
CA ASP A 84 -27.76 13.38 15.77
C ASP A 84 -28.78 12.57 14.96
N GLY A 85 -28.37 11.42 14.41
CA GLY A 85 -29.22 10.51 13.61
C GLY A 85 -29.42 10.94 12.16
N ASN A 86 -28.71 11.97 11.69
CA ASN A 86 -28.78 12.41 10.30
C ASN A 86 -27.83 11.59 9.41
N PRO A 87 -28.11 11.44 8.11
CA PRO A 87 -27.21 10.81 7.17
C PRO A 87 -25.82 11.43 7.22
N LEU A 88 -24.78 10.62 7.39
CA LEU A 88 -23.40 11.10 7.49
C LEU A 88 -22.84 11.42 6.11
N VAL A 89 -23.20 12.56 5.58
CA VAL A 89 -22.72 13.07 4.29
C VAL A 89 -21.23 13.45 4.38
N LEU A 90 -20.44 12.95 3.45
CA LEU A 90 -19.02 13.27 3.33
C LEU A 90 -18.80 14.33 2.24
N SER A 91 -17.76 15.15 2.43
CA SER A 91 -17.32 16.06 1.36
C SER A 91 -16.42 15.32 0.35
N PRO A 92 -16.36 15.77 -0.93
CA PRO A 92 -15.47 15.19 -1.93
C PRO A 92 -14.02 15.16 -1.47
N ALA A 93 -13.57 16.21 -0.79
CA ALA A 93 -12.22 16.32 -0.24
C ALA A 93 -11.94 15.26 0.84
N THR A 94 -12.94 14.94 1.69
CA THR A 94 -12.79 13.89 2.72
C THR A 94 -12.60 12.53 2.07
N VAL A 95 -13.42 12.19 1.08
CA VAL A 95 -13.33 10.91 0.36
C VAL A 95 -12.01 10.82 -0.40
N ALA A 96 -11.63 11.87 -1.15
CA ALA A 96 -10.38 11.89 -1.89
C ALA A 96 -9.16 11.76 -0.96
N ASN A 97 -9.11 12.49 0.15
CA ASN A 97 -8.03 12.41 1.13
C ASN A 97 -7.94 11.02 1.77
N TYR A 98 -9.08 10.40 2.00
CA TYR A 98 -9.14 9.06 2.57
C TYR A 98 -8.64 8.00 1.56
N LEU A 99 -9.16 8.00 0.35
CA LEU A 99 -8.76 7.05 -0.70
C LEU A 99 -7.28 7.22 -1.09
N ASN A 100 -6.75 8.45 -1.10
CA ASN A 100 -5.36 8.74 -1.39
C ASN A 100 -4.42 8.61 -0.17
N ASN A 101 -4.92 8.17 0.98
CA ASN A 101 -4.08 7.96 2.14
C ASN A 101 -2.98 6.93 1.82
N PRO A 102 -1.70 7.15 2.25
CA PRO A 102 -0.61 6.22 1.99
C PRO A 102 -0.89 4.76 2.36
N LYS A 103 -1.65 4.51 3.44
CA LYS A 103 -2.05 3.14 3.84
C LYS A 103 -2.96 2.45 2.82
N ASN A 104 -3.81 3.21 2.10
CA ASN A 104 -4.75 2.69 1.11
C ASN A 104 -4.15 2.67 -0.30
N LYS A 105 -3.08 3.43 -0.52
CA LYS A 105 -2.44 3.61 -1.82
C LYS A 105 -1.98 2.29 -2.46
N ALA A 106 -1.40 1.40 -1.66
CA ALA A 106 -0.96 0.09 -2.17
C ALA A 106 -2.15 -0.81 -2.55
N LEU A 107 -3.22 -0.79 -1.74
CA LEU A 107 -4.44 -1.56 -2.03
C LEU A 107 -5.10 -1.05 -3.32
N ARG A 108 -5.29 0.26 -3.44
CA ARG A 108 -5.81 0.88 -4.66
C ARG A 108 -4.93 0.61 -5.87
N GLY A 109 -3.61 0.71 -5.71
CA GLY A 109 -2.67 0.37 -6.78
C GLY A 109 -2.86 -1.06 -7.28
N LYS A 110 -3.10 -2.01 -6.37
CA LYS A 110 -3.36 -3.41 -6.75
C LYS A 110 -4.69 -3.59 -7.49
N LEU A 111 -5.70 -2.79 -7.17
CA LEU A 111 -7.04 -2.84 -7.78
C LEU A 111 -7.10 -2.14 -9.14
N HIS A 112 -6.42 -0.99 -9.28
CA HIS A 112 -6.56 -0.11 -10.43
C HIS A 112 -5.39 -0.16 -11.43
N MET A 113 -4.27 -0.80 -11.08
CA MET A 113 -3.09 -0.90 -11.94
C MET A 113 -2.97 -2.29 -12.56
N SER A 114 -2.28 -2.36 -13.71
CA SER A 114 -1.83 -3.65 -14.21
C SER A 114 -0.87 -4.31 -13.21
N GLN A 115 -0.78 -5.64 -13.24
CA GLN A 115 0.17 -6.37 -12.37
C GLN A 115 1.62 -5.91 -12.59
N TRP A 116 1.98 -5.52 -13.80
CA TRP A 116 3.31 -5.01 -14.14
C TRP A 116 3.57 -3.64 -13.50
N ASP A 117 2.61 -2.70 -13.66
CA ASP A 117 2.72 -1.35 -13.07
C ASP A 117 2.72 -1.40 -11.56
N PHE A 118 1.87 -2.25 -10.96
CA PHE A 118 1.83 -2.44 -9.52
C PHE A 118 3.17 -2.98 -8.99
N ASN A 119 3.74 -3.98 -9.65
CA ASN A 119 5.05 -4.52 -9.26
C ASN A 119 6.14 -3.46 -9.36
N ASN A 120 6.13 -2.64 -10.42
CA ASN A 120 7.13 -1.58 -10.58
C ASN A 120 6.98 -0.47 -9.53
N ALA A 121 5.74 -0.12 -9.14
CA ALA A 121 5.48 0.96 -8.19
C ALA A 121 5.66 0.56 -6.71
N TYR A 122 5.29 -0.68 -6.36
CA TYR A 122 5.14 -1.10 -4.96
C TYR A 122 6.03 -2.27 -4.55
N ARG A 123 6.62 -3.01 -5.50
CA ARG A 123 7.52 -4.10 -5.16
C ARG A 123 8.78 -3.54 -4.50
N PRO A 124 9.14 -4.00 -3.31
CA PRO A 124 10.38 -3.56 -2.69
C PRO A 124 11.56 -4.03 -3.54
N TYR A 125 12.34 -3.09 -4.02
CA TYR A 125 13.61 -3.38 -4.67
C TYR A 125 14.68 -3.53 -3.59
N HIS A 126 15.42 -4.63 -3.63
CA HIS A 126 16.67 -4.67 -2.90
C HIS A 126 17.63 -3.67 -3.53
N LEU A 127 17.95 -2.62 -2.79
CA LEU A 127 19.06 -1.76 -3.13
C LEU A 127 20.32 -2.62 -3.05
N ARG A 128 20.86 -3.01 -4.21
CA ARG A 128 22.14 -3.68 -4.26
C ARG A 128 23.21 -2.63 -3.88
N SER A 129 23.69 -2.71 -2.65
CA SER A 129 24.86 -1.92 -2.27
C SER A 129 26.06 -2.46 -3.04
N ILE A 130 26.75 -1.61 -3.77
CA ILE A 130 28.07 -1.90 -4.31
C ILE A 130 29.00 -2.02 -3.09
N GLY A 131 29.86 -3.03 -3.06
CA GLY A 131 30.85 -3.18 -2.00
C GLY A 131 31.83 -2.01 -2.00
N GLU A 132 32.46 -1.76 -0.85
CA GLU A 132 33.41 -0.63 -0.71
C GLU A 132 34.77 -0.91 -1.37
N TYR A 133 35.13 -2.18 -1.51
CA TYR A 133 36.42 -2.60 -2.10
C TYR A 133 36.25 -3.88 -2.91
N SER A 134 37.20 -4.13 -3.79
CA SER A 134 37.23 -5.33 -4.64
C SER A 134 37.20 -6.60 -3.79
N LEU A 135 36.44 -7.61 -4.25
CA LEU A 135 36.17 -8.88 -3.56
C LEU A 135 35.34 -8.79 -2.28
N SER A 136 34.86 -7.61 -1.88
CA SER A 136 33.94 -7.49 -0.75
C SER A 136 32.59 -8.15 -1.03
N LYS A 137 32.22 -8.29 -2.31
CA LYS A 137 30.98 -8.91 -2.73
C LYS A 137 31.17 -9.67 -4.05
N VAL A 138 31.01 -10.99 -3.99
CA VAL A 138 31.08 -11.86 -5.16
C VAL A 138 29.65 -12.33 -5.51
N SER A 139 29.28 -12.19 -6.77
CA SER A 139 28.02 -12.70 -7.31
C SER A 139 28.28 -13.96 -8.13
N LEU A 140 27.42 -14.95 -7.98
CA LEU A 140 27.42 -16.16 -8.79
C LEU A 140 26.29 -16.07 -9.81
N ASP A 141 26.58 -16.38 -11.04
CA ASP A 141 25.62 -16.41 -12.14
C ASP A 141 25.83 -17.66 -13.00
N ASP A 142 24.76 -18.23 -13.54
CA ASP A 142 24.82 -19.31 -14.48
C ASP A 142 24.33 -18.89 -15.85
N ARG A 143 24.95 -19.40 -16.91
CA ARG A 143 24.60 -19.09 -18.28
C ARG A 143 24.69 -20.31 -19.16
N ASP A 144 23.63 -20.59 -19.92
CA ASP A 144 23.68 -21.59 -20.96
C ASP A 144 24.56 -21.12 -22.11
N LEU A 145 25.52 -21.95 -22.51
CA LEU A 145 26.36 -21.63 -23.68
C LEU A 145 25.50 -21.70 -24.95
N PRO A 146 25.74 -20.79 -25.90
CA PRO A 146 24.86 -20.61 -27.07
C PRO A 146 24.83 -21.84 -27.99
N ARG A 147 25.86 -22.71 -28.00
CA ARG A 147 25.90 -23.90 -28.84
C ARG A 147 25.45 -25.14 -28.04
N PRO A 148 24.43 -25.85 -28.51
CA PRO A 148 24.06 -27.15 -27.92
C PRO A 148 25.10 -28.19 -28.25
N MET A 149 25.20 -29.19 -27.38
CA MET A 149 25.97 -30.41 -27.65
C MET A 149 25.25 -31.30 -28.67
N LYS A 150 25.92 -32.38 -29.13
CA LYS A 150 25.36 -33.31 -30.13
C LYS A 150 24.07 -34.00 -29.67
N ASP A 151 23.88 -34.11 -28.35
CA ASP A 151 22.70 -34.68 -27.70
C ASP A 151 21.56 -33.67 -27.50
N GLY A 152 21.73 -32.41 -27.97
CA GLY A 152 20.76 -31.34 -27.82
C GLY A 152 20.83 -30.58 -26.48
N ASN A 153 21.59 -31.07 -25.51
CA ASN A 153 21.78 -30.41 -24.23
C ASN A 153 22.73 -29.21 -24.35
N ARG A 154 22.59 -28.25 -23.48
CA ARG A 154 23.49 -27.10 -23.40
C ARG A 154 24.40 -27.22 -22.19
N VAL A 155 25.66 -26.90 -22.39
CA VAL A 155 26.61 -26.77 -21.27
C VAL A 155 26.26 -25.51 -20.49
N LYS A 156 26.17 -25.65 -19.18
CA LYS A 156 26.04 -24.52 -18.28
C LYS A 156 27.41 -24.03 -17.84
N ALA A 157 27.63 -22.75 -17.98
CA ALA A 157 28.81 -22.08 -17.45
C ALA A 157 28.41 -21.29 -16.19
N TYR A 158 29.09 -21.52 -15.11
CA TYR A 158 28.94 -20.84 -13.84
C TYR A 158 30.09 -19.85 -13.69
N TYR A 159 29.74 -18.59 -13.42
CA TYR A 159 30.74 -17.55 -13.25
C TYR A 159 30.60 -16.95 -11.83
N ALA A 160 31.74 -16.78 -11.19
CA ALA A 160 31.85 -15.95 -10.00
C ALA A 160 32.52 -14.64 -10.42
N TYR A 161 31.86 -13.52 -10.18
CA TYR A 161 32.41 -12.23 -10.52
C TYR A 161 32.35 -11.26 -9.33
N ASP A 162 33.37 -10.44 -9.21
CA ASP A 162 33.41 -9.37 -8.24
C ASP A 162 32.46 -8.26 -8.68
N VAL A 163 31.53 -7.92 -7.81
CA VAL A 163 30.48 -6.91 -8.11
C VAL A 163 31.07 -5.50 -8.25
N VAL A 164 32.19 -5.21 -7.59
CA VAL A 164 32.83 -3.89 -7.58
C VAL A 164 33.66 -3.66 -8.84
N SER A 165 34.55 -4.58 -9.16
CA SER A 165 35.43 -4.46 -10.32
C SER A 165 34.87 -5.03 -11.62
N GLY A 166 33.81 -5.85 -11.54
CA GLY A 166 33.30 -6.61 -12.69
C GLY A 166 34.22 -7.75 -13.15
N ALA A 167 35.30 -8.03 -12.45
CA ALA A 167 36.24 -9.07 -12.83
C ALA A 167 35.69 -10.46 -12.54
N VAL A 168 35.87 -11.40 -13.47
CA VAL A 168 35.59 -12.82 -13.25
C VAL A 168 36.69 -13.40 -12.37
N VAL A 169 36.31 -13.86 -11.17
CA VAL A 169 37.25 -14.42 -10.18
C VAL A 169 37.24 -15.92 -10.15
N GLY A 170 36.28 -16.59 -10.81
CA GLY A 170 36.21 -18.02 -10.94
C GLY A 170 35.17 -18.44 -11.96
N TYR A 171 35.35 -19.64 -12.50
CA TYR A 171 34.38 -20.26 -13.41
C TYR A 171 34.39 -21.78 -13.31
N ALA A 172 33.26 -22.38 -13.65
CA ALA A 172 33.11 -23.84 -13.81
C ALA A 172 32.15 -24.14 -14.97
N TYR A 173 32.29 -25.31 -15.54
CA TYR A 173 31.38 -25.81 -16.56
C TYR A 173 30.79 -27.17 -16.10
N ASN A 174 29.53 -27.38 -16.47
CA ASN A 174 28.85 -28.65 -16.24
C ASN A 174 28.29 -29.17 -17.55
#